data_4af9d88a1266f6a2bf63ef19e65e0b0b
#
_entry.id   4af9d88a1266f6a2bf63ef19e65e0b0b
#
_cell.length_a   1.000
_cell.length_b   1.000
_cell.length_c   1.000
_cell.angle_alpha   90.00
_cell.angle_beta   90.00
_cell.angle_gamma   90.00
#
_symmetry.space_group_name_H-M   'P 1'
#
loop_
_entity.id
_entity.type
_entity.pdbx_description
1 polymer ?
#
loop_
_entity_poly.entity_id
_entity_poly.type
_entity_poly.pdbx_seq_one_letter_code
_entity_poly.pdbx_strand_id
1 'polypeptide(L)'
;MPSLAVGLLMLALTASLAFAQTDDIQVRLENAATLIRDNRIGEAEQLLNIILKTAPNQPIALNLLGTVRAQQGRLDEAETLLTRSAKIDPSFVAVHLNLAFLYLLKNVPEKTIAELKEVVRLEPSNVEGNYKLGRLLLARGQLDDAIATLERAKSGTSASVVFLPLLGDAYLRKGNADKAEENYLLALAAQKDNADAMLGLARVSQSRGDTQAVHLYLAQARERAGNSPELRYRVGVTALALGDFDDARTDLEQAVKLKPNDPSYLIALGAAWLKKPDLLVAEQVFRRALELQPDSAQAQMYLGYVLYKQKKFSEARTYLEKTIKADSSLPEPFYYLGLIVQAENEDERAIALLEKAIQVSPAFALAHVALGASYLKLKDYAHAQKELELGARLNPDDSKAHYQLAVLYARLKDPKRAQSEMAIVEKLKSVEQSQKREGDTFVITPAVPNDR
;
A
#
# COMPACT_ATOMS: atom_id res chain seq x y z
N MET A 1 7.61 -22.30 -2.20
CA MET A 1 8.41 -21.04 -2.21
C MET A 1 9.59 -21.25 -3.13
N PRO A 2 9.61 -20.67 -4.31
CA PRO A 2 10.74 -20.87 -5.21
C PRO A 2 11.62 -19.61 -5.26
N SER A 3 12.96 -19.86 -5.16
CA SER A 3 14.05 -19.15 -5.82
C SER A 3 14.24 -17.65 -5.68
N LEU A 4 14.17 -17.07 -4.48
CA LEU A 4 14.61 -15.70 -4.24
C LEU A 4 16.12 -15.55 -3.93
N ALA A 5 16.85 -16.65 -3.92
CA ALA A 5 18.23 -16.70 -3.42
C ALA A 5 19.34 -16.51 -4.48
N VAL A 6 19.03 -16.46 -5.76
CA VAL A 6 20.07 -16.62 -6.81
C VAL A 6 20.69 -15.30 -7.27
N GLY A 7 20.06 -14.15 -7.04
CA GLY A 7 20.57 -12.86 -7.52
C GLY A 7 21.69 -12.21 -6.70
N LEU A 8 21.92 -12.64 -5.48
CA LEU A 8 22.69 -11.88 -4.47
C LEU A 8 24.21 -12.11 -4.45
N LEU A 9 24.73 -13.04 -5.17
CA LEU A 9 26.10 -13.54 -4.87
C LEU A 9 27.20 -13.21 -5.88
N MET A 10 26.89 -12.67 -7.04
CA MET A 10 27.87 -12.66 -8.14
C MET A 10 28.78 -11.43 -8.26
N LEU A 11 28.50 -10.31 -7.57
CA LEU A 11 29.26 -9.06 -7.79
C LEU A 11 30.29 -8.71 -6.74
N ALA A 12 30.30 -9.37 -5.57
CA ALA A 12 31.16 -8.99 -4.44
C ALA A 12 32.54 -9.66 -4.43
N LEU A 13 32.79 -10.62 -5.28
CA LEU A 13 34.02 -11.45 -5.22
C LEU A 13 35.25 -10.84 -5.92
N THR A 14 35.10 -9.81 -6.73
CA THR A 14 36.21 -9.32 -7.55
C THR A 14 36.96 -8.10 -6.98
N ALA A 15 36.45 -7.39 -5.99
CA ALA A 15 37.05 -6.12 -5.56
C ALA A 15 37.87 -6.14 -4.26
N SER A 16 37.80 -7.19 -3.41
CA SER A 16 38.47 -7.22 -2.09
C SER A 16 39.63 -8.22 -1.96
N LEU A 17 40.18 -8.69 -3.04
CA LEU A 17 41.17 -9.79 -3.07
C LEU A 17 42.64 -9.35 -2.95
N ALA A 18 42.93 -8.21 -2.41
CA ALA A 18 44.30 -7.67 -2.33
C ALA A 18 44.92 -7.77 -0.93
N PHE A 19 44.64 -8.81 -0.13
CA PHE A 19 45.49 -9.14 1.01
C PHE A 19 45.63 -10.65 1.16
N ALA A 20 46.83 -11.08 0.82
CA ALA A 20 47.29 -12.45 0.84
C ALA A 20 47.16 -13.10 2.20
N GLN A 21 46.21 -14.02 2.33
CA GLN A 21 46.44 -15.21 3.16
C GLN A 21 45.90 -16.40 2.37
N THR A 22 46.87 -17.15 1.85
CA THR A 22 46.77 -18.52 1.29
C THR A 22 45.61 -18.81 0.34
N ASP A 23 45.93 -19.21 -0.84
CA ASP A 23 45.03 -19.76 -1.90
C ASP A 23 43.97 -20.72 -1.36
N ASP A 24 44.20 -21.35 -0.20
CA ASP A 24 43.31 -22.34 0.42
C ASP A 24 42.04 -21.73 1.04
N ILE A 25 42.12 -20.57 1.77
CA ILE A 25 40.89 -19.95 2.36
C ILE A 25 40.03 -19.36 1.25
N GLN A 26 40.63 -18.75 0.26
CA GLN A 26 39.93 -18.19 -0.89
C GLN A 26 39.14 -19.27 -1.66
N VAL A 27 39.82 -20.38 -2.01
CA VAL A 27 39.19 -21.51 -2.68
C VAL A 27 38.05 -22.11 -1.86
N ARG A 28 38.24 -22.21 -0.54
CA ARG A 28 37.17 -22.70 0.36
C ARG A 28 35.97 -21.74 0.44
N LEU A 29 36.19 -20.42 0.40
CA LEU A 29 35.12 -19.44 0.36
C LEU A 29 34.31 -19.53 -0.94
N GLU A 30 35.00 -19.69 -2.07
CA GLU A 30 34.36 -19.89 -3.39
C GLU A 30 33.54 -21.19 -3.43
N ASN A 31 34.09 -22.26 -2.86
CA ASN A 31 33.37 -23.53 -2.71
C ASN A 31 32.13 -23.39 -1.82
N ALA A 32 32.26 -22.68 -0.70
CA ALA A 32 31.10 -22.42 0.18
C ALA A 32 30.01 -21.58 -0.52
N ALA A 33 30.40 -20.56 -1.28
CA ALA A 33 29.48 -19.78 -2.08
C ALA A 33 28.78 -20.62 -3.17
N THR A 34 29.51 -21.54 -3.80
CA THR A 34 28.95 -22.49 -4.77
C THR A 34 27.96 -23.44 -4.14
N LEU A 35 28.29 -24.01 -2.97
CA LEU A 35 27.39 -24.88 -2.21
C LEU A 35 26.09 -24.18 -1.81
N ILE A 36 26.16 -22.91 -1.44
CA ILE A 36 24.96 -22.10 -1.15
C ILE A 36 24.11 -21.93 -2.42
N ARG A 37 24.74 -21.64 -3.56
CA ARG A 37 24.07 -21.50 -4.86
C ARG A 37 23.36 -22.80 -5.28
N ASP A 38 24.03 -23.94 -5.04
CA ASP A 38 23.52 -25.28 -5.36
C ASP A 38 22.49 -25.79 -4.33
N ASN A 39 22.09 -24.94 -3.38
CA ASN A 39 21.19 -25.27 -2.26
C ASN A 39 21.68 -26.38 -1.34
N ARG A 40 23.00 -26.65 -1.29
CA ARG A 40 23.65 -27.60 -0.40
C ARG A 40 24.01 -26.94 0.93
N ILE A 41 23.00 -26.43 1.60
CA ILE A 41 23.13 -25.50 2.76
C ILE A 41 23.90 -26.14 3.93
N GLY A 42 23.67 -27.43 4.23
CA GLY A 42 24.36 -28.13 5.32
C GLY A 42 25.88 -28.27 5.09
N GLU A 43 26.29 -28.53 3.87
CA GLU A 43 27.72 -28.66 3.51
C GLU A 43 28.40 -27.28 3.51
N ALA A 44 27.71 -26.26 3.01
CA ALA A 44 28.17 -24.88 3.09
C ALA A 44 28.41 -24.44 4.55
N GLU A 45 27.46 -24.75 5.43
CA GLU A 45 27.57 -24.45 6.86
C GLU A 45 28.78 -25.13 7.51
N GLN A 46 29.00 -26.43 7.22
CA GLN A 46 30.16 -27.16 7.76
C GLN A 46 31.46 -26.54 7.28
N LEU A 47 31.58 -26.24 5.99
CA LEU A 47 32.78 -25.64 5.41
C LEU A 47 33.06 -24.23 6.00
N LEU A 48 32.03 -23.40 6.13
CA LEU A 48 32.14 -22.05 6.71
C LEU A 48 32.57 -22.11 8.19
N ASN A 49 32.03 -23.06 8.95
CA ASN A 49 32.45 -23.27 10.34
C ASN A 49 33.92 -23.71 10.45
N ILE A 50 34.42 -24.51 9.49
CA ILE A 50 35.85 -24.88 9.44
C ILE A 50 36.70 -23.63 9.17
N ILE A 51 36.30 -22.81 8.19
CA ILE A 51 36.99 -21.55 7.88
C ILE A 51 37.04 -20.64 9.10
N LEU A 52 35.92 -20.45 9.82
CA LEU A 52 35.84 -19.55 10.98
C LEU A 52 36.53 -20.11 12.21
N LYS A 53 36.81 -21.42 12.29
CA LYS A 53 37.70 -21.96 13.35
C LYS A 53 39.16 -21.54 13.14
N THR A 54 39.63 -21.45 11.91
CA THR A 54 41.01 -21.05 11.57
C THR A 54 41.15 -19.55 11.38
N ALA A 55 40.15 -18.89 10.88
CA ALA A 55 40.10 -17.43 10.65
C ALA A 55 38.81 -16.82 11.22
N PRO A 56 38.70 -16.63 12.55
CA PRO A 56 37.48 -16.22 13.22
C PRO A 56 36.91 -14.87 12.76
N ASN A 57 37.77 -14.00 12.24
CA ASN A 57 37.43 -12.64 11.80
C ASN A 57 37.41 -12.50 10.26
N GLN A 58 37.21 -13.60 9.52
CA GLN A 58 37.08 -13.54 8.05
C GLN A 58 35.71 -12.98 7.66
N PRO A 59 35.63 -11.73 7.11
CA PRO A 59 34.34 -11.05 6.92
C PRO A 59 33.45 -11.77 5.88
N ILE A 60 34.04 -12.32 4.81
CA ILE A 60 33.28 -13.05 3.79
C ILE A 60 32.67 -14.32 4.37
N ALA A 61 33.42 -15.08 5.18
CA ALA A 61 32.89 -16.29 5.82
C ALA A 61 31.75 -15.97 6.81
N LEU A 62 31.90 -14.90 7.58
CA LEU A 62 30.83 -14.43 8.49
C LEU A 62 29.58 -14.00 7.71
N ASN A 63 29.75 -13.28 6.62
CA ASN A 63 28.66 -12.87 5.74
C ASN A 63 27.93 -14.07 5.12
N LEU A 64 28.67 -15.03 4.55
CA LEU A 64 28.08 -16.25 3.95
C LEU A 64 27.37 -17.10 5.01
N LEU A 65 27.95 -17.29 6.20
CA LEU A 65 27.32 -18.04 7.27
C LEU A 65 26.07 -17.31 7.80
N GLY A 66 26.11 -15.98 7.89
CA GLY A 66 24.94 -15.16 8.22
C GLY A 66 23.81 -15.34 7.22
N THR A 67 24.13 -15.38 5.93
CA THR A 67 23.14 -15.66 4.85
C THR A 67 22.55 -17.06 5.01
N VAL A 68 23.37 -18.08 5.28
CA VAL A 68 22.92 -19.45 5.56
C VAL A 68 21.97 -19.48 6.76
N ARG A 69 22.29 -18.79 7.86
CA ARG A 69 21.41 -18.70 9.05
C ARG A 69 20.06 -18.03 8.72
N ALA A 70 20.09 -16.96 7.93
CA ALA A 70 18.86 -16.28 7.49
C ALA A 70 17.98 -17.22 6.65
N GLN A 71 18.54 -18.01 5.72
CA GLN A 71 17.81 -19.00 4.94
C GLN A 71 17.20 -20.13 5.80
N GLN A 72 17.85 -20.48 6.90
CA GLN A 72 17.37 -21.46 7.89
C GLN A 72 16.29 -20.88 8.85
N GLY A 73 15.93 -19.60 8.71
CA GLY A 73 15.02 -18.90 9.62
C GLY A 73 15.66 -18.51 10.97
N ARG A 74 16.95 -18.68 11.16
CA ARG A 74 17.72 -18.35 12.38
C ARG A 74 18.14 -16.87 12.34
N LEU A 75 17.15 -15.96 12.35
CA LEU A 75 17.36 -14.55 12.02
C LEU A 75 18.27 -13.80 13.02
N ASP A 76 18.24 -14.14 14.31
CA ASP A 76 19.06 -13.46 15.33
C ASP A 76 20.55 -13.87 15.23
N GLU A 77 20.82 -15.13 14.89
CA GLU A 77 22.18 -15.59 14.61
C GLU A 77 22.73 -14.96 13.33
N ALA A 78 21.86 -14.83 12.31
CA ALA A 78 22.20 -14.13 11.07
C ALA A 78 22.58 -12.67 11.37
N GLU A 79 21.78 -11.94 12.17
CA GLU A 79 22.07 -10.55 12.54
C GLU A 79 23.42 -10.44 13.25
N THR A 80 23.70 -11.34 14.17
CA THR A 80 24.98 -11.36 14.90
C THR A 80 26.18 -11.52 13.97
N LEU A 81 26.10 -12.50 13.05
CA LEU A 81 27.18 -12.79 12.10
C LEU A 81 27.38 -11.68 11.09
N LEU A 82 26.29 -11.19 10.48
CA LEU A 82 26.34 -10.11 9.49
C LEU A 82 26.83 -8.79 10.12
N THR A 83 26.33 -8.43 11.31
CA THR A 83 26.79 -7.23 12.01
C THR A 83 28.29 -7.33 12.38
N ARG A 84 28.76 -8.52 12.76
CA ARG A 84 30.18 -8.74 13.00
C ARG A 84 31.00 -8.59 11.73
N SER A 85 30.54 -9.12 10.60
CA SER A 85 31.16 -8.94 9.30
C SER A 85 31.27 -7.45 8.92
N ALA A 86 30.18 -6.68 9.04
CA ALA A 86 30.15 -5.26 8.76
C ALA A 86 31.05 -4.43 9.67
N LYS A 87 31.23 -4.85 10.94
CA LYS A 87 32.18 -4.19 11.86
C LYS A 87 33.62 -4.42 11.48
N ILE A 88 33.95 -5.60 10.94
CA ILE A 88 35.32 -5.95 10.52
C ILE A 88 35.66 -5.23 9.21
N ASP A 89 34.75 -5.25 8.26
CA ASP A 89 34.87 -4.55 6.97
C ASP A 89 33.62 -3.70 6.69
N PRO A 90 33.61 -2.43 7.13
CA PRO A 90 32.48 -1.52 6.86
C PRO A 90 32.32 -1.14 5.38
N SER A 91 33.30 -1.45 4.53
CA SER A 91 33.21 -1.20 3.08
C SER A 91 32.68 -2.39 2.28
N PHE A 92 32.39 -3.50 2.93
CA PHE A 92 31.92 -4.72 2.30
C PHE A 92 30.43 -4.59 1.92
N VAL A 93 30.15 -4.09 0.70
CA VAL A 93 28.81 -3.78 0.21
C VAL A 93 27.84 -4.96 0.33
N ALA A 94 28.30 -6.18 0.06
CA ALA A 94 27.45 -7.37 0.14
C ALA A 94 26.88 -7.62 1.55
N VAL A 95 27.61 -7.29 2.62
CA VAL A 95 27.09 -7.48 3.99
C VAL A 95 25.97 -6.49 4.29
N HIS A 96 26.05 -5.26 3.79
CA HIS A 96 25.00 -4.26 3.94
C HIS A 96 23.73 -4.65 3.15
N LEU A 97 23.89 -5.22 1.94
CA LEU A 97 22.75 -5.80 1.20
C LEU A 97 22.10 -6.95 1.98
N ASN A 98 22.90 -7.85 2.56
CA ASN A 98 22.38 -8.98 3.34
C ASN A 98 21.74 -8.53 4.66
N LEU A 99 22.28 -7.53 5.35
CA LEU A 99 21.65 -6.90 6.51
C LEU A 99 20.34 -6.22 6.13
N ALA A 100 20.30 -5.51 5.02
CA ALA A 100 19.04 -4.91 4.53
C ALA A 100 17.97 -5.97 4.25
N PHE A 101 18.35 -7.09 3.63
CA PHE A 101 17.44 -8.21 3.40
C PHE A 101 16.99 -8.87 4.71
N LEU A 102 17.89 -9.09 5.65
CA LEU A 102 17.57 -9.62 6.98
C LEU A 102 16.58 -8.73 7.72
N TYR A 103 16.80 -7.39 7.72
CA TYR A 103 15.90 -6.46 8.38
C TYR A 103 14.54 -6.34 7.69
N LEU A 104 14.49 -6.58 6.38
CA LEU A 104 13.23 -6.72 5.65
C LEU A 104 12.45 -7.95 6.15
N LEU A 105 13.12 -9.12 6.30
CA LEU A 105 12.50 -10.34 6.86
C LEU A 105 12.03 -10.16 8.31
N LYS A 106 12.77 -9.38 9.11
CA LYS A 106 12.40 -9.04 10.50
C LYS A 106 11.34 -7.94 10.59
N ASN A 107 10.89 -7.38 9.45
CA ASN A 107 9.96 -6.26 9.38
C ASN A 107 10.43 -5.01 10.15
N VAL A 108 11.72 -4.65 10.00
CA VAL A 108 12.34 -3.47 10.61
C VAL A 108 12.78 -2.48 9.53
N PRO A 109 11.84 -1.73 8.94
CA PRO A 109 12.07 -0.93 7.75
C PRO A 109 13.08 0.22 7.95
N GLU A 110 13.23 0.76 9.16
CA GLU A 110 14.22 1.80 9.46
C GLU A 110 15.64 1.29 9.28
N LYS A 111 15.95 0.10 9.83
CA LYS A 111 17.24 -0.54 9.68
C LYS A 111 17.49 -0.95 8.23
N THR A 112 16.45 -1.45 7.53
CA THR A 112 16.54 -1.78 6.09
C THR A 112 16.99 -0.57 5.28
N ILE A 113 16.36 0.60 5.49
CA ILE A 113 16.71 1.84 4.79
C ILE A 113 18.13 2.30 5.16
N ALA A 114 18.54 2.18 6.42
CA ALA A 114 19.88 2.57 6.86
C ALA A 114 20.96 1.75 6.13
N GLU A 115 20.80 0.43 6.06
CA GLU A 115 21.75 -0.43 5.35
C GLU A 115 21.75 -0.20 3.83
N LEU A 116 20.58 0.03 3.21
CA LEU A 116 20.54 0.36 1.79
C LEU A 116 21.15 1.74 1.47
N LYS A 117 21.02 2.72 2.37
CA LYS A 117 21.73 4.01 2.25
C LYS A 117 23.25 3.80 2.28
N GLU A 118 23.72 2.88 3.12
CA GLU A 118 25.14 2.54 3.18
C GLU A 118 25.61 1.86 1.88
N VAL A 119 24.83 0.94 1.33
CA VAL A 119 25.09 0.36 -0.01
C VAL A 119 25.26 1.45 -1.07
N VAL A 120 24.33 2.38 -1.14
CA VAL A 120 24.33 3.46 -2.15
C VAL A 120 25.45 4.50 -1.87
N ARG A 121 25.86 4.66 -0.61
CA ARG A 121 27.02 5.50 -0.26
C ARG A 121 28.34 4.88 -0.72
N LEU A 122 28.50 3.57 -0.53
CA LEU A 122 29.70 2.83 -0.92
C LEU A 122 29.76 2.63 -2.43
N GLU A 123 28.64 2.28 -3.06
CA GLU A 123 28.50 2.07 -4.50
C GLU A 123 27.30 2.89 -5.05
N PRO A 124 27.51 4.17 -5.41
CA PRO A 124 26.42 5.03 -5.89
C PRO A 124 25.66 4.50 -7.13
N SER A 125 26.33 3.71 -7.96
CA SER A 125 25.77 3.06 -9.14
C SER A 125 25.19 1.66 -8.88
N ASN A 126 25.16 1.21 -7.62
CA ASN A 126 24.63 -0.11 -7.28
C ASN A 126 23.14 -0.18 -7.62
N VAL A 127 22.83 -0.94 -8.67
CA VAL A 127 21.49 -1.06 -9.24
C VAL A 127 20.49 -1.60 -8.24
N GLU A 128 20.85 -2.68 -7.56
CA GLU A 128 19.98 -3.35 -6.58
C GLU A 128 19.71 -2.47 -5.36
N GLY A 129 20.76 -1.85 -4.82
CA GLY A 129 20.66 -0.94 -3.67
C GLY A 129 19.77 0.25 -3.96
N ASN A 130 19.99 0.93 -5.10
CA ASN A 130 19.18 2.06 -5.52
C ASN A 130 17.72 1.66 -5.79
N TYR A 131 17.46 0.52 -6.42
CA TYR A 131 16.10 0.02 -6.65
C TYR A 131 15.36 -0.24 -5.33
N LYS A 132 15.95 -1.05 -4.45
CA LYS A 132 15.34 -1.39 -3.17
C LYS A 132 15.12 -0.15 -2.29
N LEU A 133 16.10 0.74 -2.23
CA LEU A 133 15.99 1.99 -1.47
C LEU A 133 14.91 2.90 -2.06
N GLY A 134 14.92 3.12 -3.37
CA GLY A 134 13.93 3.96 -4.06
C GLY A 134 12.50 3.45 -3.85
N ARG A 135 12.28 2.14 -3.92
CA ARG A 135 10.98 1.51 -3.64
C ARG A 135 10.51 1.74 -2.21
N LEU A 136 11.38 1.58 -1.22
CA LEU A 136 11.05 1.79 0.19
C LEU A 136 10.77 3.28 0.49
N LEU A 137 11.57 4.18 -0.08
CA LEU A 137 11.36 5.63 0.06
C LEU A 137 10.02 6.05 -0.57
N LEU A 138 9.70 5.50 -1.75
CA LEU A 138 8.43 5.74 -2.42
C LEU A 138 7.24 5.25 -1.58
N ALA A 139 7.34 4.05 -1.00
CA ALA A 139 6.31 3.50 -0.11
C ALA A 139 6.08 4.39 1.13
N ARG A 140 7.12 5.05 1.63
CA ARG A 140 7.05 6.00 2.76
C ARG A 140 6.62 7.42 2.38
N GLY A 141 6.38 7.68 1.10
CA GLY A 141 6.05 9.02 0.62
C GLY A 141 7.22 10.00 0.60
N GLN A 142 8.46 9.54 0.78
CA GLN A 142 9.68 10.33 0.68
C GLN A 142 10.04 10.52 -0.81
N LEU A 143 9.21 11.29 -1.52
CA LEU A 143 9.20 11.33 -2.98
C LEU A 143 10.50 11.90 -3.57
N ASP A 144 11.05 12.95 -2.98
CA ASP A 144 12.29 13.60 -3.48
C ASP A 144 13.50 12.66 -3.37
N ASP A 145 13.63 12.00 -2.22
CA ASP A 145 14.69 11.02 -1.99
C ASP A 145 14.54 9.79 -2.91
N ALA A 146 13.29 9.33 -3.11
CA ALA A 146 13.00 8.23 -4.02
C ALA A 146 13.40 8.57 -5.46
N ILE A 147 12.99 9.75 -5.97
CA ILE A 147 13.34 10.22 -7.30
C ILE A 147 14.86 10.32 -7.45
N ALA A 148 15.54 11.00 -6.51
CA ALA A 148 17.00 11.17 -6.58
C ALA A 148 17.74 9.83 -6.56
N THR A 149 17.23 8.85 -5.84
CA THR A 149 17.81 7.51 -5.76
C THR A 149 17.60 6.73 -7.05
N LEU A 150 16.40 6.76 -7.61
CA LEU A 150 16.05 6.05 -8.85
C LEU A 150 16.69 6.68 -10.09
N GLU A 151 16.83 8.01 -10.14
CA GLU A 151 17.54 8.69 -11.23
C GLU A 151 19.03 8.31 -11.26
N ARG A 152 19.69 8.12 -10.12
CA ARG A 152 21.07 7.60 -10.07
C ARG A 152 21.17 6.20 -10.66
N ALA A 153 20.19 5.35 -10.38
CA ALA A 153 20.12 4.01 -10.95
C ALA A 153 19.94 4.01 -12.48
N LYS A 154 19.15 4.97 -13.00
CA LYS A 154 18.89 5.12 -14.45
C LYS A 154 20.15 5.37 -15.27
N SER A 155 21.12 6.09 -14.72
CA SER A 155 22.34 6.49 -15.43
C SER A 155 23.34 5.34 -15.70
N GLY A 156 23.12 4.16 -15.14
CA GLY A 156 24.14 3.11 -15.05
C GLY A 156 24.00 1.88 -15.94
N THR A 157 22.82 1.48 -16.44
CA THR A 157 22.68 0.15 -17.09
C THR A 157 21.42 -0.03 -17.94
N SER A 158 21.45 -1.11 -18.81
CA SER A 158 20.28 -1.75 -19.45
C SER A 158 19.20 -2.29 -18.49
N ALA A 159 19.37 -2.21 -17.17
CA ALA A 159 18.39 -2.52 -16.16
C ALA A 159 17.26 -1.46 -16.01
N SER A 160 17.23 -0.47 -16.90
CA SER A 160 16.25 0.63 -16.92
C SER A 160 14.79 0.18 -16.90
N VAL A 161 14.47 -0.98 -17.43
CA VAL A 161 13.08 -1.51 -17.51
C VAL A 161 12.38 -1.61 -16.15
N VAL A 162 13.13 -1.97 -15.09
CA VAL A 162 12.56 -2.14 -13.73
C VAL A 162 12.43 -0.81 -12.98
N PHE A 163 13.33 0.14 -13.22
CA PHE A 163 13.32 1.43 -12.52
C PHE A 163 12.36 2.44 -13.11
N LEU A 164 12.20 2.42 -14.43
CA LEU A 164 11.43 3.43 -15.15
C LEU A 164 9.96 3.49 -14.68
N PRO A 165 9.23 2.37 -14.49
CA PRO A 165 7.88 2.44 -13.94
C PRO A 165 7.84 3.01 -12.52
N LEU A 166 8.81 2.63 -11.68
CA LEU A 166 8.89 3.13 -10.30
C LEU A 166 9.18 4.64 -10.26
N LEU A 167 10.05 5.10 -11.14
CA LEU A 167 10.37 6.52 -11.29
C LEU A 167 9.16 7.30 -11.82
N GLY A 168 8.42 6.71 -12.76
CA GLY A 168 7.13 7.22 -13.23
C GLY A 168 6.13 7.37 -12.07
N ASP A 169 6.00 6.36 -11.21
CA ASP A 169 5.15 6.39 -10.02
C ASP A 169 5.55 7.51 -9.04
N ALA A 170 6.85 7.68 -8.81
CA ALA A 170 7.37 8.73 -7.94
C ALA A 170 7.05 10.13 -8.48
N TYR A 171 7.26 10.36 -9.78
CA TYR A 171 6.91 11.62 -10.42
C TYR A 171 5.40 11.87 -10.44
N LEU A 172 4.58 10.87 -10.72
CA LEU A 172 3.13 11.00 -10.72
C LEU A 172 2.61 11.39 -9.32
N ARG A 173 3.10 10.72 -8.27
CA ARG A 173 2.76 11.06 -6.89
C ARG A 173 3.25 12.44 -6.46
N LYS A 174 4.32 12.95 -7.09
CA LYS A 174 4.81 14.33 -6.90
C LYS A 174 4.00 15.37 -7.69
N GLY A 175 3.03 14.93 -8.49
CA GLY A 175 2.22 15.79 -9.34
C GLY A 175 2.89 16.18 -10.68
N ASN A 176 4.00 15.55 -11.05
CA ASN A 176 4.68 15.80 -12.32
C ASN A 176 4.29 14.74 -13.36
N ALA A 177 3.11 14.92 -13.95
CA ALA A 177 2.52 13.99 -14.91
C ALA A 177 3.39 13.85 -16.19
N ASP A 178 4.08 14.90 -16.63
CA ASP A 178 4.88 14.87 -17.86
C ASP A 178 6.13 13.98 -17.69
N LYS A 179 6.85 14.13 -16.58
CA LYS A 179 7.98 13.24 -16.27
C LYS A 179 7.55 11.82 -15.98
N ALA A 180 6.37 11.64 -15.37
CA ALA A 180 5.81 10.31 -15.17
C ALA A 180 5.56 9.61 -16.51
N GLU A 181 4.88 10.29 -17.43
CA GLU A 181 4.62 9.78 -18.78
C GLU A 181 5.91 9.44 -19.53
N GLU A 182 6.89 10.34 -19.53
CA GLU A 182 8.19 10.10 -20.15
C GLU A 182 8.82 8.78 -19.68
N ASN A 183 8.85 8.55 -18.36
CA ASN A 183 9.46 7.35 -17.81
C ASN A 183 8.65 6.07 -18.12
N TYR A 184 7.32 6.13 -18.13
CA TYR A 184 6.50 4.99 -18.54
C TYR A 184 6.65 4.68 -20.04
N LEU A 185 6.73 5.70 -20.91
CA LEU A 185 6.96 5.49 -22.33
C LEU A 185 8.36 4.91 -22.61
N LEU A 186 9.38 5.36 -21.89
CA LEU A 186 10.71 4.74 -21.93
C LEU A 186 10.68 3.27 -21.47
N ALA A 187 9.89 2.95 -20.45
CA ALA A 187 9.71 1.57 -20.02
C ALA A 187 9.05 0.70 -21.11
N LEU A 188 8.03 1.23 -21.80
CA LEU A 188 7.39 0.54 -22.93
C LEU A 188 8.29 0.43 -24.14
N ALA A 189 9.16 1.42 -24.40
CA ALA A 189 10.15 1.35 -25.48
C ALA A 189 11.19 0.24 -25.21
N ALA A 190 11.57 0.07 -23.95
CA ALA A 190 12.52 -0.98 -23.56
C ALA A 190 11.85 -2.37 -23.49
N GLN A 191 10.60 -2.42 -23.04
CA GLN A 191 9.80 -3.64 -22.95
C GLN A 191 8.34 -3.34 -23.32
N LYS A 192 7.94 -3.70 -24.54
CA LYS A 192 6.62 -3.37 -25.11
C LYS A 192 5.42 -3.95 -24.34
N ASP A 193 5.64 -4.96 -23.54
CA ASP A 193 4.62 -5.64 -22.72
C ASP A 193 4.72 -5.31 -21.23
N ASN A 194 5.35 -4.19 -20.87
CA ASN A 194 5.46 -3.75 -19.50
C ASN A 194 4.11 -3.27 -18.95
N ALA A 195 3.44 -4.16 -18.20
CA ALA A 195 2.13 -3.88 -17.62
C ALA A 195 2.15 -2.74 -16.59
N ASP A 196 3.27 -2.57 -15.86
CA ASP A 196 3.43 -1.47 -14.90
C ASP A 196 3.39 -0.12 -15.58
N ALA A 197 4.09 0.00 -16.70
CA ALA A 197 4.09 1.21 -17.49
C ALA A 197 2.71 1.51 -18.10
N MET A 198 1.98 0.49 -18.59
CA MET A 198 0.61 0.66 -19.09
C MET A 198 -0.32 1.17 -18.00
N LEU A 199 -0.30 0.54 -16.81
CA LEU A 199 -1.12 0.98 -15.67
C LEU A 199 -0.72 2.37 -15.19
N GLY A 200 0.57 2.71 -15.25
CA GLY A 200 1.07 4.05 -14.97
C GLY A 200 0.54 5.10 -15.94
N LEU A 201 0.54 4.80 -17.24
CA LEU A 201 0.01 5.69 -18.28
C LEU A 201 -1.51 5.87 -18.15
N ALA A 202 -2.26 4.83 -17.77
CA ALA A 202 -3.68 4.97 -17.47
C ALA A 202 -3.92 6.00 -16.35
N ARG A 203 -3.10 5.96 -15.27
CA ARG A 203 -3.18 6.94 -14.16
C ARG A 203 -2.79 8.36 -14.58
N VAL A 204 -1.78 8.51 -15.45
CA VAL A 204 -1.41 9.81 -16.04
C VAL A 204 -2.56 10.36 -16.88
N SER A 205 -3.15 9.53 -17.75
CA SER A 205 -4.29 9.91 -18.61
C SER A 205 -5.49 10.36 -17.76
N GLN A 206 -5.78 9.66 -16.66
CA GLN A 206 -6.82 10.07 -15.71
C GLN A 206 -6.55 11.45 -15.11
N SER A 207 -5.30 11.73 -14.72
CA SER A 207 -4.94 13.04 -14.15
C SER A 207 -5.11 14.20 -15.15
N ARG A 208 -5.15 13.91 -16.44
CA ARG A 208 -5.41 14.85 -17.53
C ARG A 208 -6.86 14.84 -18.04
N GLY A 209 -7.70 13.97 -17.49
CA GLY A 209 -9.10 13.82 -17.93
C GLY A 209 -9.27 13.11 -19.28
N ASP A 210 -8.22 12.44 -19.79
CA ASP A 210 -8.28 11.68 -21.05
C ASP A 210 -8.83 10.27 -20.81
N THR A 211 -10.15 10.17 -20.75
CA THR A 211 -10.87 8.90 -20.53
C THR A 211 -10.60 7.87 -21.64
N GLN A 212 -10.40 8.32 -22.88
CA GLN A 212 -10.13 7.41 -23.98
C GLN A 212 -8.78 6.71 -23.81
N ALA A 213 -7.75 7.46 -23.45
CA ALA A 213 -6.44 6.89 -23.18
C ALA A 213 -6.44 6.00 -21.93
N VAL A 214 -7.24 6.32 -20.89
CA VAL A 214 -7.42 5.43 -19.72
C VAL A 214 -7.90 4.05 -20.17
N HIS A 215 -9.00 3.98 -20.89
CA HIS A 215 -9.54 2.69 -21.39
C HIS A 215 -8.55 1.96 -22.30
N LEU A 216 -7.84 2.69 -23.17
CA LEU A 216 -6.84 2.09 -24.05
C LEU A 216 -5.73 1.38 -23.27
N TYR A 217 -5.12 2.09 -22.31
CA TYR A 217 -4.01 1.51 -21.52
C TYR A 217 -4.47 0.41 -20.57
N LEU A 218 -5.66 0.51 -19.98
CA LEU A 218 -6.24 -0.58 -19.19
C LEU A 218 -6.50 -1.82 -20.06
N ALA A 219 -7.05 -1.66 -21.27
CA ALA A 219 -7.27 -2.77 -22.20
C ALA A 219 -5.97 -3.46 -22.61
N GLN A 220 -4.92 -2.69 -22.90
CA GLN A 220 -3.59 -3.23 -23.20
C GLN A 220 -3.01 -4.01 -22.01
N ALA A 221 -3.07 -3.45 -20.79
CA ALA A 221 -2.62 -4.13 -19.59
C ALA A 221 -3.41 -5.42 -19.32
N ARG A 222 -4.72 -5.42 -19.57
CA ARG A 222 -5.61 -6.58 -19.45
C ARG A 222 -5.25 -7.69 -20.44
N GLU A 223 -4.96 -7.34 -21.68
CA GLU A 223 -4.51 -8.29 -22.70
C GLU A 223 -3.21 -8.99 -22.24
N ARG A 224 -2.26 -8.22 -21.70
CA ARG A 224 -1.00 -8.74 -21.18
C ARG A 224 -1.17 -9.56 -19.91
N ALA A 225 -2.15 -9.24 -19.08
CA ALA A 225 -2.43 -10.00 -17.87
C ALA A 225 -2.76 -11.48 -18.17
N GLY A 226 -3.45 -11.79 -19.29
CA GLY A 226 -3.76 -13.14 -19.68
C GLY A 226 -4.33 -13.97 -18.51
N ASN A 227 -3.65 -15.02 -18.14
CA ASN A 227 -3.95 -15.89 -17.01
C ASN A 227 -3.06 -15.66 -15.78
N SER A 228 -2.38 -14.52 -15.68
CA SER A 228 -1.65 -14.14 -14.47
C SER A 228 -2.62 -13.56 -13.44
N PRO A 229 -2.85 -14.23 -12.29
CA PRO A 229 -3.75 -13.72 -11.26
C PRO A 229 -3.24 -12.41 -10.66
N GLU A 230 -1.93 -12.25 -10.52
CA GLU A 230 -1.31 -11.03 -9.99
C GLU A 230 -1.55 -9.83 -10.91
N LEU A 231 -1.35 -10.00 -12.21
CA LEU A 231 -1.59 -8.92 -13.18
C LEU A 231 -3.07 -8.60 -13.30
N ARG A 232 -3.97 -9.61 -13.32
CA ARG A 232 -5.43 -9.39 -13.28
C ARG A 232 -5.86 -8.59 -12.06
N TYR A 233 -5.34 -8.94 -10.90
CA TYR A 233 -5.58 -8.19 -9.67
C TYR A 233 -5.13 -6.73 -9.80
N ARG A 234 -3.93 -6.48 -10.32
CA ARG A 234 -3.37 -5.13 -10.46
C ARG A 234 -4.15 -4.29 -11.48
N VAL A 235 -4.55 -4.88 -12.62
CA VAL A 235 -5.42 -4.22 -13.59
C VAL A 235 -6.75 -3.86 -12.93
N GLY A 236 -7.39 -4.80 -12.24
CA GLY A 236 -8.67 -4.59 -11.57
C GLY A 236 -8.61 -3.52 -10.48
N VAL A 237 -7.58 -3.53 -9.63
CA VAL A 237 -7.39 -2.48 -8.60
C VAL A 237 -7.13 -1.11 -9.24
N THR A 238 -6.37 -1.05 -10.34
CA THR A 238 -6.14 0.21 -11.05
C THR A 238 -7.43 0.71 -11.69
N ALA A 239 -8.20 -0.14 -12.37
CA ALA A 239 -9.49 0.21 -12.93
C ALA A 239 -10.47 0.71 -11.86
N LEU A 240 -10.51 0.04 -10.69
CA LEU A 240 -11.32 0.47 -9.54
C LEU A 240 -10.95 1.89 -9.06
N ALA A 241 -9.65 2.18 -8.95
CA ALA A 241 -9.14 3.48 -8.55
C ALA A 241 -9.44 4.58 -9.59
N LEU A 242 -9.54 4.21 -10.86
CA LEU A 242 -9.85 5.11 -11.98
C LEU A 242 -11.35 5.28 -12.23
N GLY A 243 -12.22 4.60 -11.47
CA GLY A 243 -13.67 4.69 -11.59
C GLY A 243 -14.28 3.77 -12.64
N ASP A 244 -13.50 2.88 -13.26
CA ASP A 244 -13.97 1.88 -14.20
C ASP A 244 -14.42 0.61 -13.47
N PHE A 245 -15.58 0.71 -12.82
CA PHE A 245 -16.04 -0.29 -11.84
C PHE A 245 -16.44 -1.63 -12.48
N ASP A 246 -16.97 -1.64 -13.70
CA ASP A 246 -17.39 -2.87 -14.40
C ASP A 246 -16.18 -3.68 -14.84
N ASP A 247 -15.21 -3.02 -15.41
CA ASP A 247 -13.94 -3.62 -15.81
C ASP A 247 -13.13 -4.07 -14.60
N ALA A 248 -13.09 -3.24 -13.54
CA ALA A 248 -12.46 -3.60 -12.27
C ALA A 248 -13.01 -4.91 -11.71
N ARG A 249 -14.35 -5.04 -11.65
CA ARG A 249 -15.00 -6.26 -11.16
C ARG A 249 -14.63 -7.47 -12.02
N THR A 250 -14.70 -7.33 -13.34
CA THR A 250 -14.37 -8.42 -14.27
C THR A 250 -12.95 -8.94 -14.07
N ASP A 251 -11.98 -8.06 -13.98
CA ASP A 251 -10.58 -8.45 -13.77
C ASP A 251 -10.33 -9.04 -12.37
N LEU A 252 -10.98 -8.52 -11.33
CA LEU A 252 -10.87 -9.04 -9.97
C LEU A 252 -11.56 -10.39 -9.81
N GLU A 253 -12.70 -10.63 -10.48
CA GLU A 253 -13.34 -11.95 -10.54
C GLU A 253 -12.43 -12.98 -11.22
N GLN A 254 -11.75 -12.62 -12.31
CA GLN A 254 -10.77 -13.50 -12.94
C GLN A 254 -9.55 -13.74 -12.04
N ALA A 255 -9.04 -12.73 -11.34
CA ALA A 255 -7.96 -12.91 -10.37
C ALA A 255 -8.35 -13.90 -9.27
N VAL A 256 -9.54 -13.73 -8.67
CA VAL A 256 -10.07 -14.65 -7.66
C VAL A 256 -10.30 -16.05 -8.22
N LYS A 257 -10.81 -16.18 -9.46
CA LYS A 257 -10.98 -17.49 -10.10
C LYS A 257 -9.65 -18.24 -10.29
N LEU A 258 -8.59 -17.51 -10.65
CA LEU A 258 -7.26 -18.09 -10.84
C LEU A 258 -6.56 -18.42 -9.50
N LYS A 259 -6.82 -17.62 -8.45
CA LYS A 259 -6.23 -17.79 -7.12
C LYS A 259 -7.29 -17.58 -6.02
N PRO A 260 -8.18 -18.57 -5.78
CA PRO A 260 -9.40 -18.38 -4.99
C PRO A 260 -9.17 -18.24 -3.47
N ASN A 261 -7.97 -18.52 -2.99
CA ASN A 261 -7.61 -18.46 -1.57
C ASN A 261 -6.64 -17.31 -1.26
N ASP A 262 -6.67 -16.23 -2.05
CA ASP A 262 -5.93 -15.03 -1.75
C ASP A 262 -6.86 -13.98 -1.10
N PRO A 263 -6.67 -13.64 0.18
CA PRO A 263 -7.53 -12.70 0.88
C PRO A 263 -7.52 -11.30 0.24
N SER A 264 -6.36 -10.86 -0.28
CA SER A 264 -6.23 -9.54 -0.90
C SER A 264 -7.08 -9.41 -2.15
N TYR A 265 -7.16 -10.48 -2.95
CA TYR A 265 -7.99 -10.49 -4.16
C TYR A 265 -9.48 -10.44 -3.82
N LEU A 266 -9.89 -11.20 -2.79
CA LEU A 266 -11.26 -11.17 -2.30
C LEU A 266 -11.64 -9.79 -1.73
N ILE A 267 -10.75 -9.16 -0.95
CA ILE A 267 -11.00 -7.83 -0.40
C ILE A 267 -11.19 -6.80 -1.53
N ALA A 268 -10.32 -6.82 -2.54
CA ALA A 268 -10.45 -5.92 -3.68
C ALA A 268 -11.74 -6.19 -4.50
N LEU A 269 -12.10 -7.45 -4.71
CA LEU A 269 -13.36 -7.82 -5.38
C LEU A 269 -14.58 -7.34 -4.58
N GLY A 270 -14.59 -7.54 -3.25
CA GLY A 270 -15.64 -7.03 -2.38
C GLY A 270 -15.77 -5.50 -2.47
N ALA A 271 -14.63 -4.80 -2.51
CA ALA A 271 -14.61 -3.35 -2.67
C ALA A 271 -15.16 -2.90 -4.04
N ALA A 272 -14.90 -3.64 -5.12
CA ALA A 272 -15.50 -3.38 -6.42
C ALA A 272 -17.04 -3.56 -6.42
N TRP A 273 -17.56 -4.57 -5.71
CA TRP A 273 -18.99 -4.78 -5.53
C TRP A 273 -19.67 -3.66 -4.72
N LEU A 274 -18.96 -2.94 -3.85
CA LEU A 274 -19.52 -1.78 -3.14
C LEU A 274 -19.80 -0.60 -4.06
N LYS A 275 -19.14 -0.49 -5.20
CA LYS A 275 -19.34 0.60 -6.18
C LYS A 275 -20.55 0.39 -7.09
N LYS A 276 -20.94 -0.85 -7.32
CA LYS A 276 -22.26 -1.23 -7.86
C LYS A 276 -22.95 -2.06 -6.78
N PRO A 277 -23.69 -1.47 -5.85
CA PRO A 277 -23.98 -2.07 -4.56
C PRO A 277 -24.88 -3.30 -4.68
N ASP A 278 -24.27 -4.47 -4.90
CA ASP A 278 -24.83 -5.73 -4.49
C ASP A 278 -24.25 -6.09 -3.10
N LEU A 279 -24.92 -5.57 -2.09
CA LEU A 279 -24.48 -5.74 -0.70
C LEU A 279 -24.47 -7.21 -0.25
N LEU A 280 -25.25 -8.08 -0.91
CA LEU A 280 -25.27 -9.51 -0.59
C LEU A 280 -24.01 -10.20 -1.10
N VAL A 281 -23.64 -9.93 -2.35
CA VAL A 281 -22.39 -10.46 -2.92
C VAL A 281 -21.17 -9.90 -2.17
N ALA A 282 -21.15 -8.60 -1.90
CA ALA A 282 -20.06 -7.98 -1.13
C ALA A 282 -19.90 -8.64 0.26
N GLU A 283 -21.02 -8.89 0.97
CA GLU A 283 -21.00 -9.59 2.26
C GLU A 283 -20.35 -10.99 2.14
N GLN A 284 -20.78 -11.78 1.16
CA GLN A 284 -20.26 -13.14 0.94
C GLN A 284 -18.74 -13.11 0.68
N VAL A 285 -18.30 -12.21 -0.18
CA VAL A 285 -16.89 -12.07 -0.56
C VAL A 285 -16.04 -11.65 0.64
N PHE A 286 -16.49 -10.68 1.46
CA PHE A 286 -15.74 -10.27 2.65
C PHE A 286 -15.74 -11.34 3.74
N ARG A 287 -16.83 -12.08 3.93
CA ARG A 287 -16.86 -13.23 4.85
C ARG A 287 -15.85 -14.30 4.41
N ARG A 288 -15.77 -14.58 3.11
CA ARG A 288 -14.78 -15.51 2.57
C ARG A 288 -13.35 -15.02 2.77
N ALA A 289 -13.09 -13.72 2.61
CA ALA A 289 -11.77 -13.15 2.93
C ALA A 289 -11.40 -13.34 4.40
N LEU A 290 -12.36 -13.16 5.32
CA LEU A 290 -12.15 -13.34 6.76
C LEU A 290 -12.03 -14.81 7.19
N GLU A 291 -12.58 -15.78 6.46
CA GLU A 291 -12.30 -17.19 6.68
C GLU A 291 -10.82 -17.52 6.43
N LEU A 292 -10.20 -16.85 5.45
CA LEU A 292 -8.79 -17.04 5.10
C LEU A 292 -7.85 -16.21 5.97
N GLN A 293 -8.26 -15.00 6.35
CA GLN A 293 -7.50 -14.08 7.18
C GLN A 293 -8.41 -13.40 8.21
N PRO A 294 -8.68 -14.06 9.36
CA PRO A 294 -9.63 -13.59 10.37
C PRO A 294 -9.30 -12.21 10.97
N ASP A 295 -8.02 -11.86 11.03
CA ASP A 295 -7.53 -10.63 11.67
C ASP A 295 -7.33 -9.47 10.67
N SER A 296 -7.81 -9.60 9.43
CA SER A 296 -7.74 -8.52 8.45
C SER A 296 -8.63 -7.35 8.86
N ALA A 297 -8.03 -6.27 9.39
CA ALA A 297 -8.74 -5.05 9.77
C ALA A 297 -9.54 -4.47 8.60
N GLN A 298 -8.97 -4.50 7.39
CA GLN A 298 -9.61 -4.00 6.19
C GLN A 298 -10.87 -4.80 5.82
N ALA A 299 -10.80 -6.14 5.83
CA ALA A 299 -11.95 -6.99 5.55
C ALA A 299 -13.04 -6.85 6.63
N GLN A 300 -12.63 -6.76 7.92
CA GLN A 300 -13.55 -6.50 9.04
C GLN A 300 -14.26 -5.16 8.88
N MET A 301 -13.54 -4.10 8.52
CA MET A 301 -14.09 -2.77 8.31
C MET A 301 -15.11 -2.76 7.15
N TYR A 302 -14.76 -3.34 6.00
CA TYR A 302 -15.67 -3.41 4.87
C TYR A 302 -16.92 -4.27 5.16
N LEU A 303 -16.76 -5.40 5.84
CA LEU A 303 -17.92 -6.20 6.26
C LEU A 303 -18.78 -5.44 7.25
N GLY A 304 -18.20 -4.75 8.22
CA GLY A 304 -18.91 -3.88 9.16
C GLY A 304 -19.74 -2.81 8.45
N TYR A 305 -19.15 -2.15 7.42
CA TYR A 305 -19.85 -1.19 6.57
C TYR A 305 -21.04 -1.83 5.80
N VAL A 306 -20.81 -2.97 5.15
CA VAL A 306 -21.87 -3.69 4.41
C VAL A 306 -23.04 -4.05 5.33
N LEU A 307 -22.76 -4.59 6.50
CA LEU A 307 -23.75 -4.95 7.50
C LEU A 307 -24.51 -3.72 8.04
N TYR A 308 -23.81 -2.59 8.24
CA TYR A 308 -24.44 -1.30 8.56
C TYR A 308 -25.44 -0.87 7.48
N LYS A 309 -25.04 -0.94 6.19
CA LYS A 309 -25.92 -0.58 5.06
C LYS A 309 -27.12 -1.51 4.96
N GLN A 310 -26.98 -2.78 5.34
CA GLN A 310 -28.06 -3.76 5.43
C GLN A 310 -28.92 -3.61 6.71
N LYS A 311 -28.61 -2.65 7.58
CA LYS A 311 -29.23 -2.43 8.89
C LYS A 311 -29.09 -3.62 9.87
N LYS A 312 -28.10 -4.49 9.65
CA LYS A 312 -27.69 -5.57 10.57
C LYS A 312 -26.77 -4.99 11.68
N PHE A 313 -27.30 -4.06 12.48
CA PHE A 313 -26.49 -3.22 13.36
C PHE A 313 -25.69 -4.00 14.41
N SER A 314 -26.23 -5.06 14.97
CA SER A 314 -25.54 -5.89 15.99
C SER A 314 -24.28 -6.56 15.40
N GLU A 315 -24.41 -7.17 14.21
CA GLU A 315 -23.26 -7.78 13.55
C GLU A 315 -22.26 -6.72 13.08
N ALA A 316 -22.73 -5.60 12.50
CA ALA A 316 -21.89 -4.49 12.08
C ALA A 316 -21.02 -3.99 13.24
N ARG A 317 -21.61 -3.78 14.42
CA ARG A 317 -20.90 -3.37 15.63
C ARG A 317 -19.75 -4.34 15.97
N THR A 318 -20.03 -5.63 15.95
CA THR A 318 -19.02 -6.66 16.24
C THR A 318 -17.79 -6.55 15.35
N TYR A 319 -17.98 -6.37 14.04
CA TYR A 319 -16.85 -6.26 13.11
C TYR A 319 -16.14 -4.91 13.18
N LEU A 320 -16.86 -3.80 13.36
CA LEU A 320 -16.28 -2.49 13.54
C LEU A 320 -15.43 -2.38 14.82
N GLU A 321 -15.90 -2.98 15.93
CA GLU A 321 -15.12 -3.08 17.18
C GLU A 321 -13.86 -3.95 17.03
N LYS A 322 -13.93 -5.05 16.27
CA LYS A 322 -12.75 -5.84 15.91
C LYS A 322 -11.76 -5.02 15.09
N THR A 323 -12.25 -4.25 14.13
CA THR A 323 -11.40 -3.35 13.34
C THR A 323 -10.64 -2.36 14.23
N ILE A 324 -11.32 -1.70 15.19
CA ILE A 324 -10.68 -0.76 16.12
C ILE A 324 -9.60 -1.45 16.98
N LYS A 325 -9.83 -2.71 17.38
CA LYS A 325 -8.81 -3.47 18.13
C LYS A 325 -7.61 -3.83 17.29
N ALA A 326 -7.81 -4.13 16.01
CA ALA A 326 -6.73 -4.47 15.08
C ALA A 326 -5.98 -3.22 14.59
N ASP A 327 -6.70 -2.14 14.31
CA ASP A 327 -6.15 -0.87 13.84
C ASP A 327 -7.03 0.31 14.31
N SER A 328 -6.59 0.99 15.35
CA SER A 328 -7.27 2.17 15.90
C SER A 328 -6.96 3.47 15.15
N SER A 329 -6.13 3.43 14.11
CA SER A 329 -5.80 4.60 13.29
C SER A 329 -6.80 4.86 12.17
N LEU A 330 -7.79 3.99 11.99
CA LEU A 330 -8.86 4.14 11.01
C LEU A 330 -10.03 4.95 11.62
N PRO A 331 -10.46 6.08 11.02
CA PRO A 331 -11.58 6.87 11.53
C PRO A 331 -12.96 6.26 11.20
N GLU A 332 -13.08 5.50 10.11
CA GLU A 332 -14.35 4.97 9.60
C GLU A 332 -15.07 4.03 10.61
N PRO A 333 -14.40 3.12 11.32
CA PRO A 333 -15.09 2.27 12.29
C PRO A 333 -15.77 3.07 13.41
N PHE A 334 -15.12 4.11 13.93
CA PHE A 334 -15.72 5.01 14.93
C PHE A 334 -16.92 5.77 14.37
N TYR A 335 -16.79 6.26 13.13
CA TYR A 335 -17.88 6.93 12.43
C TYR A 335 -19.11 6.04 12.24
N TYR A 336 -18.93 4.81 11.70
CA TYR A 336 -20.06 3.91 11.50
C TYR A 336 -20.68 3.42 12.82
N LEU A 337 -19.88 3.19 13.87
CA LEU A 337 -20.41 2.93 15.22
C LEU A 337 -21.22 4.13 15.71
N GLY A 338 -20.73 5.35 15.52
CA GLY A 338 -21.47 6.57 15.84
C GLY A 338 -22.82 6.64 15.12
N LEU A 339 -22.87 6.32 13.83
CA LEU A 339 -24.12 6.29 13.06
C LEU A 339 -25.08 5.19 13.52
N ILE A 340 -24.58 4.02 13.93
CA ILE A 340 -25.41 2.95 14.50
C ILE A 340 -26.07 3.45 15.79
N VAL A 341 -25.31 4.07 16.68
CA VAL A 341 -25.80 4.59 17.98
C VAL A 341 -26.77 5.75 17.77
N GLN A 342 -26.53 6.62 16.77
CA GLN A 342 -27.50 7.66 16.37
C GLN A 342 -28.85 7.06 15.94
N ALA A 343 -28.80 5.95 15.17
CA ALA A 343 -30.02 5.25 14.74
C ALA A 343 -30.79 4.63 15.90
N GLU A 344 -30.11 4.31 17.01
CA GLU A 344 -30.68 3.84 18.27
C GLU A 344 -31.14 5.00 19.17
N ASN A 345 -31.03 6.24 18.73
CA ASN A 345 -31.34 7.48 19.48
C ASN A 345 -30.49 7.74 20.73
N GLU A 346 -29.26 7.25 20.74
CA GLU A 346 -28.30 7.44 21.83
C GLU A 346 -27.25 8.53 21.43
N ASP A 347 -27.71 9.75 21.25
CA ASP A 347 -26.91 10.83 20.66
C ASP A 347 -25.69 11.22 21.50
N GLU A 348 -25.73 11.12 22.84
CA GLU A 348 -24.56 11.38 23.71
C GLU A 348 -23.44 10.34 23.47
N ARG A 349 -23.79 9.08 23.28
CA ARG A 349 -22.81 8.03 22.93
C ARG A 349 -22.28 8.21 21.52
N ALA A 350 -23.14 8.62 20.60
CA ALA A 350 -22.74 8.90 19.22
C ALA A 350 -21.69 10.03 19.16
N ILE A 351 -21.89 11.12 19.94
CA ILE A 351 -20.93 12.22 20.07
C ILE A 351 -19.55 11.69 20.45
N ALA A 352 -19.43 10.88 21.49
CA ALA A 352 -18.15 10.35 21.95
C ALA A 352 -17.43 9.51 20.88
N LEU A 353 -18.17 8.75 20.05
CA LEU A 353 -17.61 7.94 18.96
C LEU A 353 -17.19 8.83 17.77
N LEU A 354 -18.01 9.82 17.41
CA LEU A 354 -17.72 10.72 16.30
C LEU A 354 -16.55 11.66 16.63
N GLU A 355 -16.40 12.09 17.87
CA GLU A 355 -15.23 12.84 18.34
C GLU A 355 -13.95 12.00 18.22
N LYS A 356 -14.00 10.68 18.51
CA LYS A 356 -12.85 9.78 18.26
C LYS A 356 -12.51 9.68 16.77
N ALA A 357 -13.52 9.58 15.89
CA ALA A 357 -13.29 9.58 14.44
C ALA A 357 -12.57 10.87 13.99
N ILE A 358 -12.99 12.03 14.52
CA ILE A 358 -12.39 13.35 14.24
C ILE A 358 -10.99 13.45 14.86
N GLN A 359 -10.77 12.91 16.06
CA GLN A 359 -9.44 12.86 16.68
C GLN A 359 -8.44 12.09 15.82
N VAL A 360 -8.86 10.97 15.22
CA VAL A 360 -8.05 10.18 14.29
C VAL A 360 -7.83 10.93 12.98
N SER A 361 -8.88 11.53 12.43
CA SER A 361 -8.82 12.28 11.17
C SER A 361 -9.57 13.62 11.28
N PRO A 362 -8.87 14.73 11.61
CA PRO A 362 -9.49 16.05 11.74
C PRO A 362 -10.13 16.62 10.48
N ALA A 363 -9.82 16.06 9.31
CA ALA A 363 -10.42 16.44 8.02
C ALA A 363 -11.55 15.49 7.58
N PHE A 364 -12.04 14.61 8.46
CA PHE A 364 -13.09 13.66 8.10
C PHE A 364 -14.47 14.34 8.07
N ALA A 365 -14.81 14.96 6.94
CA ALA A 365 -16.03 15.75 6.73
C ALA A 365 -17.30 15.02 7.21
N LEU A 366 -17.47 13.75 6.88
CA LEU A 366 -18.66 12.97 7.24
C LEU A 366 -18.84 12.85 8.76
N ALA A 367 -17.75 12.73 9.54
CA ALA A 367 -17.81 12.68 11.00
C ALA A 367 -18.24 14.02 11.59
N HIS A 368 -17.76 15.14 11.06
CA HIS A 368 -18.20 16.49 11.47
C HIS A 368 -19.69 16.70 11.20
N VAL A 369 -20.18 16.29 10.03
CA VAL A 369 -21.61 16.39 9.70
C VAL A 369 -22.47 15.54 10.64
N ALA A 370 -22.05 14.30 10.92
CA ALA A 370 -22.77 13.41 11.83
C ALA A 370 -22.74 13.94 13.27
N LEU A 371 -21.59 14.44 13.73
CA LEU A 371 -21.44 15.06 15.05
C LEU A 371 -22.34 16.29 15.21
N GLY A 372 -22.32 17.16 14.21
CA GLY A 372 -23.19 18.33 14.19
C GLY A 372 -24.69 17.98 14.18
N ALA A 373 -25.07 16.89 13.50
CA ALA A 373 -26.44 16.38 13.53
C ALA A 373 -26.86 15.86 14.92
N SER A 374 -25.97 15.17 15.66
CA SER A 374 -26.23 14.79 17.08
C SER A 374 -26.41 16.02 17.97
N TYR A 375 -25.53 17.01 17.88
CA TYR A 375 -25.67 18.26 18.64
C TYR A 375 -26.97 19.01 18.31
N LEU A 376 -27.34 19.05 17.02
CA LEU A 376 -28.60 19.66 16.57
C LEU A 376 -29.81 18.99 17.20
N LYS A 377 -29.80 17.66 17.29
CA LYS A 377 -30.88 16.87 17.89
C LYS A 377 -30.98 17.12 19.42
N LEU A 378 -29.83 17.29 20.08
CA LEU A 378 -29.74 17.64 21.49
C LEU A 378 -29.99 19.15 21.75
N LYS A 379 -30.26 19.95 20.70
CA LYS A 379 -30.46 21.39 20.73
C LYS A 379 -29.24 22.20 21.19
N ASP A 380 -28.06 21.61 21.14
CA ASP A 380 -26.80 22.36 21.30
C ASP A 380 -26.42 22.99 19.96
N TYR A 381 -27.08 24.12 19.69
CA TYR A 381 -26.96 24.79 18.39
C TYR A 381 -25.57 25.38 18.14
N ALA A 382 -24.84 25.75 19.21
CA ALA A 382 -23.50 26.31 19.07
C ALA A 382 -22.50 25.28 18.56
N HIS A 383 -22.44 24.10 19.17
CA HIS A 383 -21.59 23.01 18.70
C HIS A 383 -22.07 22.47 17.36
N ALA A 384 -23.40 22.35 17.17
CA ALA A 384 -23.95 21.93 15.87
C ALA A 384 -23.50 22.84 14.73
N GLN A 385 -23.53 24.16 14.92
CA GLN A 385 -23.12 25.14 13.91
C GLN A 385 -21.66 24.95 13.55
N LYS A 386 -20.77 24.89 14.55
CA LYS A 386 -19.34 24.74 14.37
C LYS A 386 -19.00 23.51 13.54
N GLU A 387 -19.58 22.36 13.90
CA GLU A 387 -19.25 21.08 13.28
C GLU A 387 -19.86 20.95 11.87
N LEU A 388 -21.10 21.41 11.66
CA LEU A 388 -21.76 21.38 10.36
C LEU A 388 -21.10 22.35 9.36
N GLU A 389 -20.74 23.57 9.78
CA GLU A 389 -20.01 24.53 8.94
C GLU A 389 -18.63 24.01 8.55
N LEU A 390 -17.95 23.29 9.46
CA LEU A 390 -16.67 22.65 9.16
C LEU A 390 -16.84 21.48 8.19
N GLY A 391 -17.83 20.62 8.42
CA GLY A 391 -18.15 19.52 7.52
C GLY A 391 -18.47 19.98 6.10
N ALA A 392 -19.30 21.01 5.95
CA ALA A 392 -19.63 21.60 4.65
C ALA A 392 -18.41 22.29 3.97
N ARG A 393 -17.49 22.88 4.74
CA ARG A 393 -16.24 23.43 4.17
C ARG A 393 -15.30 22.34 3.70
N LEU A 394 -15.20 21.23 4.43
CA LEU A 394 -14.34 20.09 4.08
C LEU A 394 -14.88 19.34 2.87
N ASN A 395 -16.20 19.27 2.72
CA ASN A 395 -16.87 18.68 1.56
C ASN A 395 -18.05 19.57 1.12
N PRO A 396 -17.82 20.55 0.23
CA PRO A 396 -18.85 21.46 -0.23
C PRO A 396 -19.96 20.82 -1.08
N ASP A 397 -19.73 19.63 -1.59
CA ASP A 397 -20.70 18.91 -2.43
C ASP A 397 -21.55 17.91 -1.61
N ASP A 398 -21.43 17.89 -0.27
CA ASP A 398 -22.27 17.05 0.58
C ASP A 398 -23.63 17.69 0.80
N SER A 399 -24.64 17.27 0.02
CA SER A 399 -26.02 17.73 0.14
C SER A 399 -26.60 17.53 1.54
N LYS A 400 -26.13 16.51 2.29
CA LYS A 400 -26.56 16.25 3.67
C LYS A 400 -26.03 17.30 4.65
N ALA A 401 -24.77 17.75 4.50
CA ALA A 401 -24.19 18.81 5.30
C ALA A 401 -25.01 20.12 5.18
N HIS A 402 -25.27 20.53 3.95
CA HIS A 402 -26.08 21.72 3.64
C HIS A 402 -27.53 21.60 4.13
N TYR A 403 -28.13 20.42 4.00
CA TYR A 403 -29.46 20.18 4.57
C TYR A 403 -29.48 20.34 6.10
N GLN A 404 -28.52 19.79 6.80
CA GLN A 404 -28.42 19.94 8.26
C GLN A 404 -28.18 21.40 8.68
N LEU A 405 -27.37 22.15 7.93
CA LEU A 405 -27.19 23.59 8.13
C LEU A 405 -28.48 24.36 7.92
N ALA A 406 -29.24 24.06 6.88
CA ALA A 406 -30.55 24.70 6.66
C ALA A 406 -31.50 24.45 7.82
N VAL A 407 -31.57 23.22 8.34
CA VAL A 407 -32.38 22.87 9.51
C VAL A 407 -31.90 23.66 10.76
N LEU A 408 -30.59 23.72 10.98
CA LEU A 408 -30.00 24.49 12.09
C LEU A 408 -30.37 25.98 12.02
N TYR A 409 -30.16 26.64 10.87
CA TYR A 409 -30.46 28.03 10.72
C TYR A 409 -31.96 28.36 10.84
N ALA A 410 -32.81 27.42 10.38
CA ALA A 410 -34.24 27.54 10.65
C ALA A 410 -34.56 27.52 12.17
N ARG A 411 -33.89 26.64 12.95
CA ARG A 411 -34.02 26.59 14.41
C ARG A 411 -33.50 27.86 15.11
N LEU A 412 -32.44 28.44 14.55
CA LEU A 412 -31.85 29.71 15.01
C LEU A 412 -32.66 30.94 14.55
N LYS A 413 -33.78 30.77 13.84
CA LYS A 413 -34.62 31.83 13.29
C LYS A 413 -33.88 32.74 12.30
N ASP A 414 -32.93 32.19 11.53
CA ASP A 414 -32.24 32.84 10.42
C ASP A 414 -32.73 32.28 9.07
N PRO A 415 -33.86 32.78 8.57
CA PRO A 415 -34.47 32.29 7.33
C PRO A 415 -33.61 32.56 6.10
N LYS A 416 -32.78 33.60 6.11
CA LYS A 416 -31.91 33.94 4.99
C LYS A 416 -30.83 32.86 4.77
N ARG A 417 -30.10 32.52 5.84
CA ARG A 417 -29.12 31.45 5.76
C ARG A 417 -29.75 30.07 5.49
N ALA A 418 -30.88 29.78 6.14
CA ALA A 418 -31.61 28.54 5.88
C ALA A 418 -31.99 28.37 4.40
N GLN A 419 -32.51 29.45 3.78
CA GLN A 419 -32.87 29.43 2.35
C GLN A 419 -31.65 29.29 1.43
N SER A 420 -30.52 29.94 1.78
CA SER A 420 -29.28 29.82 1.03
C SER A 420 -28.77 28.37 1.01
N GLU A 421 -28.75 27.71 2.18
CA GLU A 421 -28.31 26.32 2.27
C GLU A 421 -29.26 25.36 1.50
N MET A 422 -30.58 25.60 1.57
CA MET A 422 -31.54 24.81 0.79
C MET A 422 -31.37 24.97 -0.72
N ALA A 423 -31.03 26.17 -1.19
CA ALA A 423 -30.74 26.38 -2.62
C ALA A 423 -29.50 25.56 -3.08
N ILE A 424 -28.48 25.44 -2.21
CA ILE A 424 -27.34 24.57 -2.47
C ILE A 424 -27.80 23.10 -2.54
N VAL A 425 -28.62 22.65 -1.59
CA VAL A 425 -29.17 21.27 -1.60
C VAL A 425 -29.92 20.96 -2.90
N GLU A 426 -30.76 21.89 -3.36
CA GLU A 426 -31.52 21.71 -4.62
C GLU A 426 -30.60 21.63 -5.83
N LYS A 427 -29.58 22.52 -5.89
CA LYS A 427 -28.57 22.48 -6.95
C LYS A 427 -27.82 21.15 -6.95
N LEU A 428 -27.32 20.69 -5.79
CA LEU A 428 -26.57 19.43 -5.68
C LEU A 428 -27.45 18.22 -6.07
N LYS A 429 -28.71 18.18 -5.62
CA LYS A 429 -29.66 17.13 -6.02
C LYS A 429 -29.94 17.13 -7.52
N SER A 430 -30.02 18.29 -8.17
CA SER A 430 -30.20 18.35 -9.62
C SER A 430 -29.00 17.82 -10.38
N VAL A 431 -27.80 18.05 -9.88
CA VAL A 431 -26.54 17.46 -10.42
C VAL A 431 -26.50 15.96 -10.19
N GLU A 432 -26.81 15.49 -8.97
CA GLU A 432 -26.89 14.05 -8.67
C GLU A 432 -27.92 13.33 -9.57
N GLN A 433 -29.06 13.93 -9.84
CA GLN A 433 -30.08 13.37 -10.75
C GLN A 433 -29.60 13.33 -12.20
N SER A 434 -28.83 14.30 -12.64
CA SER A 434 -28.25 14.31 -13.99
C SER A 434 -27.09 13.32 -14.14
N GLN A 435 -26.34 13.11 -13.06
CA GLN A 435 -25.21 12.16 -12.98
C GLN A 435 -25.61 10.76 -12.54
N LYS A 436 -26.87 10.41 -12.49
CA LYS A 436 -27.52 9.19 -11.94
C LYS A 436 -26.81 7.86 -12.24
N ARG A 437 -25.55 7.72 -11.92
CA ARG A 437 -24.74 6.50 -12.13
C ARG A 437 -23.67 6.20 -11.09
N GLU A 438 -23.48 7.04 -10.07
CA GLU A 438 -22.39 6.78 -9.11
C GLU A 438 -22.94 6.59 -7.70
N GLY A 439 -22.75 5.37 -7.21
CA GLY A 439 -23.13 4.98 -5.86
C GLY A 439 -22.41 5.81 -4.78
N ASP A 440 -22.92 5.76 -3.56
CA ASP A 440 -22.41 6.43 -2.34
C ASP A 440 -20.89 6.52 -2.32
N THR A 441 -20.37 7.71 -2.02
CA THR A 441 -18.94 7.99 -1.88
C THR A 441 -18.36 7.25 -0.67
N PHE A 442 -18.08 5.97 -0.84
CA PHE A 442 -17.20 5.25 0.07
C PHE A 442 -15.78 5.45 -0.44
N VAL A 443 -14.94 6.07 0.38
CA VAL A 443 -13.50 6.20 0.06
C VAL A 443 -12.89 4.81 0.19
N ILE A 444 -12.77 4.12 -0.95
CA ILE A 444 -11.99 2.89 -1.01
C ILE A 444 -10.53 3.33 -1.09
N THR A 445 -9.79 3.11 -0.02
CA THR A 445 -8.33 3.10 -0.10
C THR A 445 -7.95 1.73 -0.64
N PRO A 446 -7.56 1.61 -1.93
CA PRO A 446 -7.09 0.33 -2.44
C PRO A 446 -5.90 -0.08 -1.59
N ALA A 447 -5.88 -1.33 -1.12
CA ALA A 447 -4.68 -1.90 -0.54
C ALA A 447 -3.60 -1.82 -1.61
N VAL A 448 -2.61 -0.95 -1.41
CA VAL A 448 -1.38 -1.02 -2.20
C VAL A 448 -0.83 -2.42 -1.92
N PRO A 449 -0.57 -3.24 -2.95
CA PRO A 449 0.02 -4.54 -2.73
C PRO A 449 1.29 -4.35 -1.91
N ASN A 450 1.34 -4.88 -0.69
CA ASN A 450 2.59 -5.11 -0.01
C ASN A 450 3.28 -6.21 -0.82
N ASP A 451 4.09 -5.82 -1.80
CA ASP A 451 5.08 -6.70 -2.41
C ASP A 451 6.06 -7.15 -1.31
N ARG A 452 5.70 -8.23 -0.64
CA ARG A 452 6.60 -8.98 0.23
C ARG A 452 7.49 -9.88 -0.60
#